data_204df8aff0370221235e705168774434
#
_entry.id   204df8aff0370221235e705168774434
#
_cell.length_a   1.000
_cell.length_b   1.000
_cell.length_c   1.000
_cell.angle_alpha   90.00
_cell.angle_beta   90.00
_cell.angle_gamma   90.00
#
_symmetry.space_group_name_H-M   'P 1'
#
loop_
_entity.id
_entity.type
_entity.pdbx_description
1 polymer ?
#
loop_
_entity_poly.entity_id
_entity_poly.type
_entity_poly.pdbx_seq_one_letter_code
_entity_poly.pdbx_strand_id
1 'polypeptide(L)'
;PLIFPNRILSAVVPALIPGGRLTVLTPSAAQTEQTERKWKQLVSSVTVLPASPYDGTAAVLKKAAEIRPVDTVLIVLDCIGFTMEMKEQIHQLTGKPVILPRTLTARVIRELGDA
;
A
#
# COMPACT_ATOMS: atom_id res chain seq x y z
N PRO A 1 -4.77 -10.33 -22.13
CA PRO A 1 -5.07 -10.92 -20.81
C PRO A 1 -5.75 -9.92 -19.89
N LEU A 2 -6.61 -10.43 -19.02
CA LEU A 2 -7.25 -9.61 -18.00
C LEU A 2 -6.27 -9.36 -16.85
N ILE A 3 -6.14 -8.09 -16.47
CA ILE A 3 -5.26 -7.69 -15.39
C ILE A 3 -6.12 -7.26 -14.19
N PHE A 4 -5.89 -7.89 -13.05
CA PHE A 4 -6.60 -7.59 -11.81
C PHE A 4 -5.62 -6.98 -10.80
N PRO A 5 -5.73 -5.66 -10.52
CA PRO A 5 -4.80 -4.98 -9.61
C PRO A 5 -4.64 -5.66 -8.25
N ASN A 6 -5.74 -6.13 -7.67
CA ASN A 6 -5.69 -6.80 -6.38
C ASN A 6 -4.90 -8.11 -6.41
N ARG A 7 -4.95 -8.83 -7.53
CA ARG A 7 -4.18 -10.07 -7.68
C ARG A 7 -2.69 -9.78 -7.85
N ILE A 8 -2.35 -8.73 -8.59
CA ILE A 8 -0.96 -8.30 -8.74
C ILE A 8 -0.41 -7.94 -7.37
N LEU A 9 -1.12 -7.14 -6.62
CA LEU A 9 -0.72 -6.69 -5.30
C LEU A 9 -0.54 -7.88 -4.35
N SER A 10 -1.49 -8.81 -4.34
CA SER A 10 -1.47 -9.99 -3.48
C SER A 10 -0.33 -10.94 -3.80
N ALA A 11 0.16 -10.96 -5.05
CA ALA A 11 1.28 -11.78 -5.46
C ALA A 11 2.63 -11.10 -5.21
N VAL A 12 2.72 -9.81 -5.54
CA VAL A 12 3.99 -9.07 -5.47
C VAL A 12 4.40 -8.76 -4.05
N VAL A 13 3.47 -8.27 -3.22
CA VAL A 13 3.80 -7.83 -1.87
C VAL A 13 4.39 -8.95 -1.01
N PRO A 14 3.76 -10.13 -0.91
CA PRO A 14 4.36 -11.20 -0.12
C PRO A 14 5.72 -11.65 -0.63
N ALA A 15 5.95 -11.58 -1.94
CA ALA A 15 7.23 -11.95 -2.53
C ALA A 15 8.34 -10.97 -2.16
N LEU A 16 8.01 -9.70 -1.96
CA LEU A 16 9.00 -8.67 -1.61
C LEU A 16 9.42 -8.70 -0.15
N ILE A 17 8.55 -9.18 0.74
CA ILE A 17 8.79 -9.12 2.19
C ILE A 17 8.52 -10.46 2.87
N PRO A 18 9.20 -11.54 2.47
CA PRO A 18 8.98 -12.84 3.13
C PRO A 18 9.26 -12.73 4.63
N GLY A 19 8.25 -13.00 5.45
CA GLY A 19 8.34 -12.85 6.90
C GLY A 19 8.38 -11.41 7.40
N GLY A 20 8.16 -10.43 6.53
CA GLY A 20 8.26 -9.03 6.88
C GLY A 20 6.99 -8.43 7.47
N ARG A 21 7.10 -7.18 7.88
CA ARG A 21 6.01 -6.41 8.47
C ARG A 21 5.50 -5.39 7.48
N LEU A 22 4.20 -5.48 7.19
CA LEU A 22 3.52 -4.62 6.24
C LEU A 22 2.69 -3.57 6.97
N THR A 23 2.71 -2.34 6.49
CA THR A 23 1.75 -1.32 6.90
C THR A 23 0.89 -0.97 5.70
N VAL A 24 -0.43 -0.99 5.88
CA VAL A 24 -1.40 -0.69 4.82
C VAL A 24 -2.22 0.51 5.24
N LEU A 25 -2.32 1.50 4.35
CA LEU A 25 -3.25 2.60 4.51
C LEU A 25 -4.52 2.28 3.73
N THR A 26 -5.65 2.33 4.41
CA THR A 26 -6.97 2.05 3.84
C THR A 26 -7.86 3.29 3.95
N PRO A 27 -8.81 3.51 3.03
CA PRO A 27 -9.50 4.80 2.96
C PRO A 27 -10.44 5.11 4.12
N SER A 28 -10.88 4.13 4.90
CA SER A 28 -11.79 4.40 6.00
C SER A 28 -11.60 3.43 7.15
N ALA A 29 -11.96 3.89 8.36
CA ALA A 29 -11.92 3.06 9.55
C ALA A 29 -12.82 1.82 9.43
N ALA A 30 -13.93 1.93 8.72
CA ALA A 30 -14.86 0.83 8.52
C ALA A 30 -14.24 -0.34 7.74
N GLN A 31 -13.22 -0.08 6.93
CA GLN A 31 -12.57 -1.10 6.11
C GLN A 31 -11.34 -1.72 6.78
N THR A 32 -10.94 -1.19 7.93
CA THR A 32 -9.68 -1.60 8.58
C THR A 32 -9.65 -3.09 8.88
N GLU A 33 -10.70 -3.61 9.49
CA GLU A 33 -10.76 -5.03 9.89
C GLU A 33 -10.73 -5.97 8.69
N GLN A 34 -11.50 -5.65 7.66
CA GLN A 34 -11.53 -6.43 6.44
C GLN A 34 -10.18 -6.43 5.73
N THR A 35 -9.55 -5.27 5.65
CA THR A 35 -8.23 -5.12 5.05
C THR A 35 -7.19 -5.91 5.83
N GLU A 36 -7.24 -5.86 7.15
CA GLU A 36 -6.33 -6.61 8.00
C GLU A 36 -6.47 -8.12 7.77
N ARG A 37 -7.70 -8.64 7.71
CA ARG A 37 -7.93 -10.06 7.46
C ARG A 37 -7.39 -10.50 6.10
N LYS A 38 -7.59 -9.68 5.09
CA LYS A 38 -7.10 -9.95 3.74
C LYS A 38 -5.57 -10.10 3.74
N TRP A 39 -4.87 -9.15 4.33
CA TRP A 39 -3.42 -9.14 4.31
C TRP A 39 -2.78 -10.16 5.26
N LYS A 40 -3.42 -10.49 6.38
CA LYS A 40 -2.93 -11.50 7.30
C LYS A 40 -2.83 -12.89 6.69
N GLN A 41 -3.59 -13.16 5.64
CA GLN A 41 -3.50 -14.42 4.91
C GLN A 41 -2.28 -14.47 4.00
N LEU A 42 -1.66 -13.32 3.72
CA LEU A 42 -0.60 -13.20 2.73
C LEU A 42 0.76 -12.87 3.34
N VAL A 43 0.77 -12.19 4.47
CA VAL A 43 2.01 -11.75 5.14
C VAL A 43 1.97 -12.10 6.62
N SER A 44 3.15 -12.18 7.25
CA SER A 44 3.27 -12.58 8.65
C SER A 44 2.72 -11.56 9.62
N SER A 45 2.89 -10.28 9.33
CA SER A 45 2.48 -9.20 10.22
C SER A 45 1.99 -8.02 9.40
N VAL A 46 0.84 -7.47 9.77
CA VAL A 46 0.27 -6.32 9.09
C VAL A 46 -0.32 -5.35 10.10
N THR A 47 -0.07 -4.07 9.88
CA THR A 47 -0.72 -2.96 10.59
C THR A 47 -1.54 -2.19 9.58
N VAL A 48 -2.81 -1.94 9.86
CA VAL A 48 -3.70 -1.20 8.97
C VAL A 48 -4.08 0.12 9.62
N LEU A 49 -3.86 1.21 8.89
CA LEU A 49 -4.21 2.57 9.34
C LEU A 49 -5.25 3.18 8.41
N PRO A 50 -6.35 3.71 8.94
CA PRO A 50 -7.31 4.42 8.12
C PRO A 50 -6.77 5.81 7.74
N ALA A 51 -6.77 6.12 6.44
CA ALA A 51 -6.32 7.41 5.94
C ALA A 51 -7.02 7.67 4.61
N SER A 52 -8.01 8.53 4.59
CA SER A 52 -8.75 8.79 3.36
C SER A 52 -7.96 9.67 2.41
N PRO A 53 -7.70 9.22 1.17
CA PRO A 53 -7.05 10.07 0.17
C PRO A 53 -7.93 11.26 -0.24
N TYR A 54 -9.23 11.16 0.00
CA TYR A 54 -10.18 12.22 -0.36
C TYR A 54 -10.18 13.37 0.64
N ASP A 55 -9.55 13.20 1.80
CA ASP A 55 -9.37 14.26 2.78
C ASP A 55 -8.14 15.14 2.49
N GLY A 56 -7.42 14.85 1.41
CA GLY A 56 -6.26 15.61 0.98
C GLY A 56 -4.93 15.06 1.45
N THR A 57 -3.87 15.52 0.80
CA THR A 57 -2.50 15.03 1.06
C THR A 57 -2.08 15.29 2.51
N ALA A 58 -2.36 16.48 3.05
CA ALA A 58 -1.97 16.82 4.41
C ALA A 58 -2.59 15.87 5.44
N ALA A 59 -3.86 15.50 5.25
CA ALA A 59 -4.53 14.56 6.16
C ALA A 59 -3.93 13.17 6.08
N VAL A 60 -3.60 12.71 4.88
CA VAL A 60 -2.93 11.42 4.68
C VAL A 60 -1.57 11.41 5.35
N LEU A 61 -0.78 12.47 5.20
CA LEU A 61 0.54 12.56 5.81
C LEU A 61 0.47 12.58 7.34
N LYS A 62 -0.55 13.23 7.89
CA LYS A 62 -0.76 13.22 9.33
C LYS A 62 -0.97 11.80 9.86
N LYS A 63 -1.72 10.99 9.13
CA LYS A 63 -1.91 9.57 9.49
C LYS A 63 -0.64 8.76 9.25
N ALA A 64 0.06 9.01 8.16
CA ALA A 64 1.31 8.32 7.86
C ALA A 64 2.39 8.60 8.92
N ALA A 65 2.33 9.74 9.59
CA ALA A 65 3.25 10.07 10.67
C ALA A 65 3.10 9.14 11.89
N GLU A 66 1.99 8.42 11.99
CA GLU A 66 1.78 7.41 13.03
C GLU A 66 2.49 6.09 12.72
N ILE A 67 2.99 5.91 11.52
CA ILE A 67 3.72 4.69 11.13
C ILE A 67 5.05 4.67 11.87
N ARG A 68 5.32 3.54 12.51
CA ARG A 68 6.60 3.32 13.19
C ARG A 68 7.56 2.65 12.20
N PRO A 69 8.62 3.35 11.75
CA PRO A 69 9.53 2.78 10.76
C PRO A 69 10.19 1.46 11.21
N VAL A 70 10.43 1.30 12.52
CA VAL A 70 11.03 0.06 13.04
C VAL A 70 10.10 -1.15 12.90
N ASP A 71 8.79 -0.90 12.78
CA ASP A 71 7.78 -1.96 12.69
C ASP A 71 7.27 -2.14 11.25
N THR A 72 7.93 -1.52 10.28
CA THR A 72 7.45 -1.53 8.90
C THR A 72 8.60 -1.77 7.93
N VAL A 73 8.44 -2.73 7.03
CA VAL A 73 9.39 -2.96 5.94
C VAL A 73 8.86 -2.36 4.64
N LEU A 74 7.55 -2.38 4.46
CA LEU A 74 6.89 -1.93 3.24
C LEU A 74 5.55 -1.28 3.58
N ILE A 75 5.19 -0.24 2.83
CA ILE A 75 3.91 0.46 2.98
C ILE A 75 3.11 0.27 1.70
N VAL A 76 1.82 -0.06 1.83
CA VAL A 76 0.88 -0.18 0.70
C VAL A 76 -0.23 0.84 0.88
N LEU A 77 -0.50 1.61 -0.18
CA LEU A 77 -1.62 2.55 -0.22
C LEU A 77 -2.79 1.85 -0.93
N ASP A 78 -3.64 1.19 -0.18
CA ASP A 78 -4.65 0.27 -0.70
C ASP A 78 -5.96 0.98 -1.06
N CYS A 79 -5.87 1.90 -2.02
CA CYS A 79 -7.03 2.58 -2.58
C CYS A 79 -6.63 3.30 -3.87
N ILE A 80 -7.53 3.32 -4.84
CA ILE A 80 -7.31 3.99 -6.12
C ILE A 80 -7.16 5.52 -5.98
N GLY A 81 -7.69 6.09 -4.91
CA GLY A 81 -7.64 7.53 -4.68
C GLY A 81 -6.30 8.08 -4.20
N PHE A 82 -5.39 7.22 -3.76
CA PHE A 82 -4.06 7.68 -3.37
C PHE A 82 -3.26 8.12 -4.60
N THR A 83 -2.47 9.19 -4.45
CA THR A 83 -1.73 9.81 -5.55
C THR A 83 -0.24 9.54 -5.48
N MET A 84 0.45 9.79 -6.59
CA MET A 84 1.92 9.72 -6.63
C MET A 84 2.57 10.69 -5.65
N GLU A 85 1.98 11.88 -5.49
CA GLU A 85 2.47 12.86 -4.52
C GLU A 85 2.42 12.30 -3.10
N MET A 86 1.30 11.67 -2.74
CA MET A 86 1.16 11.03 -1.44
C MET A 86 2.20 9.95 -1.22
N LYS A 87 2.40 9.10 -2.24
CA LYS A 87 3.42 8.05 -2.20
C LYS A 87 4.80 8.62 -1.95
N GLU A 88 5.20 9.63 -2.72
CA GLU A 88 6.52 10.24 -2.60
C GLU A 88 6.75 10.87 -1.25
N GLN A 89 5.75 11.60 -0.74
CA GLN A 89 5.87 12.27 0.54
C GLN A 89 5.87 11.28 1.71
N ILE A 90 5.10 10.20 1.63
CA ILE A 90 5.13 9.15 2.64
C ILE A 90 6.49 8.45 2.64
N HIS A 91 7.05 8.20 1.47
CA HIS A 91 8.40 7.64 1.36
C HIS A 91 9.43 8.54 2.03
N GLN A 92 9.38 9.84 1.76
CA GLN A 92 10.30 10.79 2.39
C GLN A 92 10.12 10.87 3.89
N LEU A 93 8.88 10.81 4.36
CA LEU A 93 8.56 10.89 5.79
C LEU A 93 9.05 9.65 6.56
N THR A 94 8.89 8.47 5.99
CA THR A 94 9.16 7.20 6.67
C THR A 94 10.49 6.56 6.33
N GLY A 95 11.05 6.90 5.18
CA GLY A 95 12.24 6.22 4.64
C GLY A 95 11.96 4.83 4.11
N LYS A 96 10.69 4.41 4.05
CA LYS A 96 10.30 3.07 3.64
C LYS A 96 9.77 3.04 2.20
N PRO A 97 9.94 1.90 1.50
CA PRO A 97 9.31 1.73 0.19
C PRO A 97 7.80 1.81 0.30
N VAL A 98 7.17 2.45 -0.68
CA VAL A 98 5.72 2.62 -0.73
C VAL A 98 5.20 2.09 -2.07
N ILE A 99 4.20 1.22 -2.03
CA ILE A 99 3.55 0.70 -3.22
C ILE A 99 2.20 1.39 -3.40
N LEU A 100 1.99 1.90 -4.61
CA LEU A 100 0.71 2.42 -5.06
C LEU A 100 0.15 1.43 -6.09
N PRO A 101 -0.99 0.77 -5.81
CA PRO A 101 -1.51 -0.28 -6.70
C PRO A 101 -1.64 0.16 -8.15
N ARG A 102 -2.07 1.40 -8.39
CA ARG A 102 -2.26 1.94 -9.73
C ARG A 102 -0.98 1.98 -10.54
N THR A 103 0.11 2.43 -9.95
CA THR A 103 1.40 2.53 -10.65
C THR A 103 2.06 1.18 -10.81
N LEU A 104 1.93 0.30 -9.82
CA LEU A 104 2.42 -1.07 -9.94
C LEU A 104 1.70 -1.80 -11.08
N THR A 105 0.39 -1.70 -11.13
CA THR A 105 -0.41 -2.31 -12.19
C THR A 105 0.00 -1.77 -13.56
N ALA A 106 0.19 -0.45 -13.68
CA ALA A 106 0.62 0.17 -14.92
C ALA A 106 1.97 -0.35 -15.39
N ARG A 107 2.91 -0.56 -14.48
CA ARG A 107 4.23 -1.12 -14.82
C ARG A 107 4.13 -2.56 -15.31
N VAL A 108 3.28 -3.37 -14.69
CA VAL A 108 3.05 -4.75 -15.13
C VAL A 108 2.42 -4.77 -16.52
N ILE A 109 1.42 -3.92 -16.76
CA ILE A 109 0.78 -3.81 -18.07
C ILE A 109 1.80 -3.40 -19.13
N ARG A 110 2.67 -2.45 -18.83
CA ARG A 110 3.71 -2.00 -19.74
C ARG A 110 4.67 -3.15 -20.08
N GLU A 111 5.09 -3.89 -19.08
CA GLU A 111 6.01 -5.03 -19.29
C GLU A 111 5.39 -6.08 -20.22
N LEU A 112 4.09 -6.33 -20.08
CA LEU A 112 3.40 -7.31 -20.90
C LEU A 112 3.07 -6.80 -22.31
N GLY A 113 2.85 -5.50 -22.45
CA GLY A 113 2.43 -4.88 -23.71
C GLY A 113 3.55 -4.34 -24.56
N ASP A 114 4.69 -4.00 -23.98
CA ASP A 114 5.86 -3.47 -24.69
C ASP A 114 6.69 -4.63 -25.21
N ALA A 115 6.24 -5.15 -26.30
CA ALA A 115 6.96 -6.24 -26.96
C ALA A 115 8.23 -5.74 -27.65
#